data_be03ffaf68870105923dc45775208565
#
_entry.id   be03ffaf68870105923dc45775208565
#
_cell.length_a   1.000
_cell.length_b   1.000
_cell.length_c   1.000
_cell.angle_alpha   90.00
_cell.angle_beta   90.00
_cell.angle_gamma   90.00
#
_symmetry.space_group_name_H-M   'P 1'
#
loop_
_entity.id
_entity.type
_entity.pdbx_description
1 polymer ?
#
loop_
_entity_poly.entity_id
_entity_poly.type
_entity_poly.pdbx_seq_one_letter_code
_entity_poly.pdbx_strand_id
1 'polypeptide(L)'
;MVFNPLAEPLPERLEAGSPAAARASVAWLKEGACRCLAQSLDALVTAPVNKESIILSGQPFLGQTEFRSELAGTTRTAMMLLGHDEKNRWLRVVLATTHVPIRFVADHLTQEKIELAIELAAQACRDVKLPRQRVAVCGLNPHAGEHGLFGA
;
A
#
# COMPACT_ATOMS: atom_id res chain seq x y z
N MET A 1 -4.68 -24.75 7.78
CA MET A 1 -6.14 -24.77 7.47
C MET A 1 -6.38 -23.80 6.34
N VAL A 2 -7.11 -24.20 5.29
CA VAL A 2 -7.55 -23.27 4.24
C VAL A 2 -8.95 -22.80 4.59
N PHE A 3 -9.15 -21.49 4.60
CA PHE A 3 -10.45 -20.87 4.86
C PHE A 3 -10.94 -20.18 3.58
N ASN A 4 -12.16 -20.48 3.17
CA ASN A 4 -12.81 -19.83 2.03
C ASN A 4 -14.07 -19.08 2.52
N PRO A 5 -14.11 -17.74 2.42
CA PRO A 5 -15.27 -16.95 2.86
C PRO A 5 -16.44 -16.97 1.85
N LEU A 6 -16.28 -17.60 0.69
CA LEU A 6 -17.34 -17.65 -0.31
C LEU A 6 -18.44 -18.61 0.13
N ALA A 7 -19.69 -18.21 -0.06
CA ALA A 7 -20.87 -19.06 0.22
C ALA A 7 -20.93 -20.28 -0.69
N GLU A 8 -20.43 -20.15 -1.92
CA GLU A 8 -20.41 -21.23 -2.90
C GLU A 8 -18.98 -21.43 -3.42
N PRO A 9 -18.58 -22.66 -3.74
CA PRO A 9 -17.27 -22.92 -4.34
C PRO A 9 -17.19 -22.28 -5.73
N LEU A 10 -15.98 -21.85 -6.10
CA LEU A 10 -15.72 -21.40 -7.46
C LEU A 10 -15.76 -22.58 -8.46
N PRO A 11 -16.14 -22.34 -9.72
CA PRO A 11 -16.03 -23.35 -10.77
C PRO A 11 -14.62 -23.90 -10.90
N GLU A 12 -14.48 -25.18 -11.25
CA GLU A 12 -13.16 -25.81 -11.49
C GLU A 12 -12.35 -25.08 -12.57
N ARG A 13 -13.05 -24.55 -13.59
CA ARG A 13 -12.45 -23.72 -14.63
C ARG A 13 -12.98 -22.30 -14.50
N LEU A 14 -12.09 -21.39 -14.13
CA LEU A 14 -12.39 -19.99 -13.98
C LEU A 14 -11.56 -19.21 -15.00
N GLU A 15 -12.23 -18.47 -15.88
CA GLU A 15 -11.55 -17.59 -16.82
C GLU A 15 -10.88 -16.43 -16.09
N ALA A 16 -9.63 -16.10 -16.53
CA ALA A 16 -8.92 -14.96 -16.01
C ALA A 16 -9.72 -13.68 -16.26
N GLY A 17 -9.88 -12.86 -15.21
CA GLY A 17 -10.64 -11.62 -15.31
C GLY A 17 -12.16 -11.76 -15.32
N SER A 18 -12.70 -12.98 -15.13
CA SER A 18 -14.15 -13.16 -15.05
C SER A 18 -14.76 -12.43 -13.85
N PRO A 19 -16.04 -11.98 -13.94
CA PRO A 19 -16.71 -11.32 -12.82
C PRO A 19 -16.76 -12.18 -11.54
N ALA A 20 -16.82 -13.49 -11.68
CA ALA A 20 -16.78 -14.41 -10.54
C ALA A 20 -15.39 -14.38 -9.84
N ALA A 21 -14.31 -14.45 -10.61
CA ALA A 21 -12.94 -14.32 -10.08
C ALA A 21 -12.71 -12.95 -9.41
N ALA A 22 -13.21 -11.88 -10.02
CA ALA A 22 -13.10 -10.54 -9.50
C ALA A 22 -13.81 -10.37 -8.15
N ARG A 23 -15.08 -10.82 -8.05
CA ARG A 23 -15.83 -10.80 -6.80
C ARG A 23 -15.19 -11.65 -5.70
N ALA A 24 -14.71 -12.84 -6.06
CA ALA A 24 -13.99 -13.70 -5.12
C ALA A 24 -12.73 -13.03 -4.57
N SER A 25 -11.94 -12.40 -5.44
CA SER A 25 -10.73 -11.68 -5.03
C SER A 25 -11.03 -10.58 -4.00
N VAL A 26 -12.09 -9.80 -4.22
CA VAL A 26 -12.51 -8.76 -3.26
C VAL A 26 -13.02 -9.36 -1.95
N ALA A 27 -13.78 -10.45 -2.01
CA ALA A 27 -14.24 -11.14 -0.81
C ALA A 27 -13.08 -11.65 0.04
N TRP A 28 -12.05 -12.23 -0.56
CA TRP A 28 -10.84 -12.69 0.13
C TRP A 28 -10.03 -11.54 0.71
N LEU A 29 -9.87 -10.44 -0.03
CA LEU A 29 -9.19 -9.24 0.48
C LEU A 29 -9.93 -8.65 1.69
N LYS A 30 -11.26 -8.57 1.62
CA LYS A 30 -12.10 -8.07 2.70
C LYS A 30 -12.00 -8.95 3.94
N GLU A 31 -12.16 -10.25 3.77
CA GLU A 31 -12.08 -11.20 4.88
C GLU A 31 -10.71 -11.16 5.57
N GLY A 32 -9.62 -11.19 4.79
CA GLY A 32 -8.28 -11.10 5.32
C GLY A 32 -8.04 -9.80 6.08
N ALA A 33 -8.48 -8.67 5.53
CA ALA A 33 -8.38 -7.37 6.20
C ALA A 33 -9.20 -7.33 7.51
N CYS A 34 -10.45 -7.81 7.49
CA CYS A 34 -11.29 -7.88 8.69
C CYS A 34 -10.65 -8.73 9.80
N ARG A 35 -10.03 -9.85 9.44
CA ARG A 35 -9.33 -10.70 10.41
C ARG A 35 -8.08 -10.04 10.99
N CYS A 36 -7.34 -9.26 10.19
CA CYS A 36 -6.24 -8.44 10.70
C CYS A 36 -6.75 -7.36 11.67
N LEU A 37 -7.84 -6.67 11.33
CA LEU A 37 -8.46 -5.68 12.22
C LEU A 37 -8.96 -6.29 13.53
N ALA A 38 -9.49 -7.51 13.49
CA ALA A 38 -9.90 -8.28 14.64
C ALA A 38 -8.72 -8.93 15.42
N GLN A 39 -7.47 -8.67 15.01
CA GLN A 39 -6.27 -9.24 15.62
C GLN A 39 -6.21 -10.77 15.62
N SER A 40 -6.96 -11.42 14.74
CA SER A 40 -6.89 -12.88 14.52
C SER A 40 -5.85 -13.30 13.49
N LEU A 41 -5.29 -12.32 12.76
CA LEU A 41 -4.14 -12.45 11.87
C LEU A 41 -3.19 -11.28 12.11
N ASP A 42 -1.90 -11.54 12.03
CA ASP A 42 -0.85 -10.53 12.23
C ASP A 42 -0.61 -9.70 10.96
N ALA A 43 -0.85 -10.28 9.79
CA ALA A 43 -0.63 -9.61 8.51
C ALA A 43 -1.45 -10.23 7.38
N LEU A 44 -1.67 -9.47 6.33
CA LEU A 44 -2.30 -9.91 5.09
C LEU A 44 -1.30 -9.82 3.92
N VAL A 45 -0.93 -10.98 3.38
CA VAL A 45 -0.15 -11.09 2.14
C VAL A 45 -1.10 -11.36 0.98
N THR A 46 -1.02 -10.53 -0.06
CA THR A 46 -1.96 -10.58 -1.19
C THR A 46 -1.26 -10.92 -2.49
N ALA A 47 -1.91 -11.73 -3.32
CA ALA A 47 -1.56 -11.86 -4.73
C ALA A 47 -1.99 -10.60 -5.51
N PRO A 48 -1.44 -10.38 -6.72
CA PRO A 48 -1.95 -9.35 -7.63
C PRO A 48 -3.44 -9.54 -7.95
N VAL A 49 -4.16 -8.45 -8.09
CA VAL A 49 -5.55 -8.44 -8.53
C VAL A 49 -5.69 -7.67 -9.83
N ASN A 50 -6.69 -8.06 -10.65
CA ASN A 50 -7.02 -7.30 -11.85
C ASN A 50 -8.06 -6.22 -11.51
N LYS A 51 -7.60 -4.97 -11.43
CA LYS A 51 -8.42 -3.80 -11.10
C LYS A 51 -9.59 -3.62 -12.08
N GLU A 52 -9.30 -3.73 -13.39
CA GLU A 52 -10.31 -3.57 -14.44
C GLU A 52 -11.45 -4.59 -14.28
N SER A 53 -11.12 -5.85 -14.07
CA SER A 53 -12.11 -6.91 -13.86
C SER A 53 -12.96 -6.67 -12.61
N ILE A 54 -12.37 -6.13 -11.54
CA ILE A 54 -13.12 -5.78 -10.32
C ILE A 54 -14.13 -4.67 -10.62
N ILE A 55 -13.70 -3.60 -11.30
CA ILE A 55 -14.58 -2.49 -11.69
C ILE A 55 -15.70 -2.99 -12.63
N LEU A 56 -15.36 -3.78 -13.62
CA LEU A 56 -16.33 -4.36 -14.57
C LEU A 56 -17.31 -5.34 -13.88
N SER A 57 -16.95 -5.92 -12.74
CA SER A 57 -17.86 -6.73 -11.93
C SER A 57 -18.87 -5.92 -11.10
N GLY A 58 -18.86 -4.58 -11.25
CA GLY A 58 -19.76 -3.67 -10.56
C GLY A 58 -19.29 -3.21 -9.18
N GLN A 59 -18.02 -3.46 -8.82
CA GLN A 59 -17.46 -3.04 -7.52
C GLN A 59 -16.52 -1.85 -7.70
N PRO A 60 -16.69 -0.76 -6.92
CA PRO A 60 -15.74 0.33 -6.92
C PRO A 60 -14.39 -0.16 -6.34
N PHE A 61 -13.30 0.06 -7.08
CA PHE A 61 -11.98 -0.38 -6.65
C PHE A 61 -10.91 0.54 -7.23
N LEU A 62 -10.31 1.38 -6.41
CA LEU A 62 -9.20 2.25 -6.80
C LEU A 62 -7.87 1.50 -6.80
N GLY A 63 -7.64 0.68 -5.78
CA GLY A 63 -6.45 -0.13 -5.59
C GLY A 63 -6.52 -0.88 -4.27
N GLN A 64 -5.59 -1.79 -4.04
CA GLN A 64 -5.55 -2.57 -2.79
C GLN A 64 -5.25 -1.71 -1.56
N THR A 65 -4.43 -0.66 -1.71
CA THR A 65 -4.06 0.24 -0.61
C THR A 65 -5.27 1.04 -0.17
N GLU A 66 -5.96 1.69 -1.11
CA GLU A 66 -7.15 2.49 -0.86
C GLU A 66 -8.27 1.64 -0.28
N PHE A 67 -8.52 0.46 -0.86
CA PHE A 67 -9.53 -0.48 -0.37
C PHE A 67 -9.28 -0.92 1.08
N ARG A 68 -8.02 -1.23 1.43
CA ARG A 68 -7.66 -1.61 2.81
C ARG A 68 -7.74 -0.43 3.77
N SER A 69 -7.37 0.76 3.33
CA SER A 69 -7.48 1.99 4.12
C SER A 69 -8.93 2.30 4.48
N GLU A 70 -9.84 2.16 3.51
CA GLU A 70 -11.28 2.32 3.71
C GLU A 70 -11.82 1.30 4.71
N LEU A 71 -11.49 0.02 4.57
CA LEU A 71 -11.88 -1.02 5.53
C LEU A 71 -11.35 -0.77 6.94
N ALA A 72 -10.16 -0.22 7.05
CA ALA A 72 -9.54 0.12 8.34
C ALA A 72 -10.04 1.46 8.92
N GLY A 73 -10.87 2.21 8.18
CA GLY A 73 -11.36 3.51 8.61
C GLY A 73 -10.26 4.54 8.82
N THR A 74 -9.18 4.49 8.02
CA THR A 74 -8.03 5.37 8.19
C THR A 74 -7.55 5.96 6.87
N THR A 75 -7.08 7.19 6.93
CA THR A 75 -6.33 7.85 5.84
C THR A 75 -4.82 7.84 6.09
N ARG A 76 -4.38 7.33 7.24
CA ARG A 76 -2.97 7.27 7.64
C ARG A 76 -2.31 6.01 7.07
N THR A 77 -2.01 6.04 5.78
CA THR A 77 -1.38 4.94 5.07
C THR A 77 -0.27 5.44 4.18
N ALA A 78 0.76 4.62 4.00
CA ALA A 78 1.84 4.87 3.06
C ALA A 78 2.32 3.54 2.45
N MET A 79 2.86 3.62 1.25
CA MET A 79 3.52 2.47 0.62
C MET A 79 4.98 2.43 1.03
N MET A 80 5.43 1.30 1.54
CA MET A 80 6.84 1.05 1.83
C MET A 80 7.37 -0.04 0.91
N LEU A 81 8.45 0.25 0.20
CA LEU A 81 9.23 -0.72 -0.56
C LEU A 81 10.34 -1.26 0.33
N LEU A 82 10.50 -2.57 0.32
CA LEU A 82 11.52 -3.27 1.09
C LEU A 82 12.41 -4.08 0.16
N GLY A 83 13.71 -4.03 0.40
CA GLY A 83 14.68 -4.83 -0.32
C GLY A 83 15.96 -4.97 0.48
N HIS A 84 16.79 -5.95 0.14
CA HIS A 84 18.14 -6.10 0.68
C HIS A 84 19.13 -6.42 -0.44
N ASP A 85 20.35 -6.04 -0.23
CA ASP A 85 21.47 -6.40 -1.12
C ASP A 85 22.08 -7.76 -0.73
N GLU A 86 23.07 -8.19 -1.51
CA GLU A 86 23.82 -9.44 -1.30
C GLU A 86 24.53 -9.49 0.07
N LYS A 87 24.80 -8.33 0.68
CA LYS A 87 25.41 -8.20 2.02
C LYS A 87 24.36 -8.12 3.12
N ASN A 88 23.09 -8.42 2.81
CA ASN A 88 21.95 -8.36 3.74
C ASN A 88 21.73 -6.97 4.36
N ARG A 89 22.10 -5.90 3.65
CA ARG A 89 21.80 -4.53 4.03
C ARG A 89 20.42 -4.16 3.51
N TRP A 90 19.53 -3.87 4.43
CA TRP A 90 18.14 -3.58 4.12
C TRP A 90 17.93 -2.13 3.73
N LEU A 91 17.27 -1.91 2.60
CA LEU A 91 16.72 -0.64 2.19
C LEU A 91 15.21 -0.64 2.46
N ARG A 92 14.71 0.44 3.04
CA ARG A 92 13.30 0.71 3.29
C ARG A 92 12.99 2.09 2.75
N VAL A 93 12.07 2.16 1.80
CA VAL A 93 11.70 3.42 1.14
C VAL A 93 10.21 3.63 1.31
N VAL A 94 9.82 4.69 2.00
CA VAL A 94 8.42 5.12 2.10
C VAL A 94 8.16 6.20 1.06
N LEU A 95 7.09 6.04 0.31
CA LEU A 95 6.71 6.96 -0.74
C LEU A 95 5.75 8.01 -0.19
N ALA A 96 6.11 9.30 -0.33
CA ALA A 96 5.25 10.41 0.04
C ALA A 96 4.11 10.63 -0.98
N THR A 97 4.34 10.22 -2.24
CA THR A 97 3.33 10.23 -3.31
C THR A 97 3.37 8.93 -4.09
N THR A 98 2.21 8.47 -4.58
CA THR A 98 2.06 7.28 -5.44
C THR A 98 1.11 7.60 -6.58
N HIS A 99 1.38 7.05 -7.78
CA HIS A 99 0.51 7.16 -8.95
C HIS A 99 0.20 8.60 -9.42
N VAL A 100 1.10 9.55 -9.14
CA VAL A 100 1.00 10.94 -9.57
C VAL A 100 1.91 11.15 -10.78
N PRO A 101 1.43 11.75 -11.89
CA PRO A 101 2.30 12.14 -12.98
C PRO A 101 3.40 13.10 -12.49
N ILE A 102 4.64 12.91 -12.96
CA ILE A 102 5.83 13.65 -12.44
C ILE A 102 5.59 15.17 -12.45
N ARG A 103 4.95 15.72 -13.48
CA ARG A 103 4.67 17.17 -13.59
C ARG A 103 3.80 17.72 -12.44
N PHE A 104 3.07 16.88 -11.72
CA PHE A 104 2.19 17.28 -10.63
C PHE A 104 2.73 16.90 -9.25
N VAL A 105 3.91 16.29 -9.17
CA VAL A 105 4.45 15.81 -7.89
C VAL A 105 4.62 16.96 -6.90
N ALA A 106 5.14 18.11 -7.35
CA ALA A 106 5.33 19.28 -6.50
C ALA A 106 4.01 19.75 -5.88
N ASP A 107 2.94 19.83 -6.69
CA ASP A 107 1.61 20.25 -6.21
C ASP A 107 0.96 19.26 -5.24
N HIS A 108 1.38 17.99 -5.29
CA HIS A 108 0.83 16.93 -4.44
C HIS A 108 1.66 16.69 -3.18
N LEU A 109 2.88 17.21 -3.10
CA LEU A 109 3.73 17.16 -1.91
C LEU A 109 3.36 18.29 -0.97
N THR A 110 2.62 17.94 0.08
CA THR A 110 2.34 18.87 1.19
C THR A 110 3.18 18.49 2.41
N GLN A 111 3.35 19.44 3.32
CA GLN A 111 4.06 19.21 4.57
C GLN A 111 3.46 18.04 5.34
N GLU A 112 2.12 17.98 5.43
CA GLU A 112 1.40 16.93 6.15
C GLU A 112 1.67 15.53 5.57
N LYS A 113 1.76 15.42 4.23
CA LYS A 113 2.08 14.13 3.57
C LYS A 113 3.51 13.69 3.86
N ILE A 114 4.45 14.63 3.87
CA ILE A 114 5.85 14.35 4.19
C ILE A 114 5.97 13.93 5.65
N GLU A 115 5.36 14.67 6.57
CA GLU A 115 5.34 14.33 8.00
C GLU A 115 4.72 12.96 8.25
N LEU A 116 3.56 12.67 7.64
CA LEU A 116 2.93 11.35 7.73
C LEU A 116 3.85 10.23 7.21
N ALA A 117 4.52 10.44 6.09
CA ALA A 117 5.45 9.46 5.54
C ALA A 117 6.63 9.19 6.49
N ILE A 118 7.18 10.24 7.12
CA ILE A 118 8.25 10.13 8.12
C ILE A 118 7.76 9.39 9.36
N GLU A 119 6.59 9.74 9.88
CA GLU A 119 6.00 9.10 11.06
C GLU A 119 5.78 7.60 10.82
N LEU A 120 5.16 7.25 9.68
CA LEU A 120 4.89 5.85 9.33
C LEU A 120 6.17 5.07 9.05
N ALA A 121 7.20 5.70 8.45
CA ALA A 121 8.52 5.09 8.29
C ALA A 121 9.16 4.78 9.64
N ALA A 122 9.12 5.74 10.58
CA ALA A 122 9.66 5.56 11.92
C ALA A 122 8.86 4.51 12.71
N GLN A 123 7.52 4.51 12.57
CA GLN A 123 6.68 3.50 13.21
C GLN A 123 7.00 2.10 12.69
N ALA A 124 7.09 1.90 11.37
CA ALA A 124 7.46 0.61 10.79
C ALA A 124 8.82 0.11 11.31
N CYS A 125 9.79 1.02 11.50
CA CYS A 125 11.08 0.66 12.11
C CYS A 125 10.91 0.15 13.57
N ARG A 126 10.02 0.77 14.36
CA ARG A 126 9.71 0.32 15.72
C ARG A 126 9.03 -1.03 15.73
N ASP A 127 8.04 -1.23 14.85
CA ASP A 127 7.26 -2.46 14.78
C ASP A 127 8.12 -3.68 14.46
N VAL A 128 9.12 -3.49 13.57
CA VAL A 128 10.12 -4.53 13.28
C VAL A 128 11.32 -4.52 14.25
N LYS A 129 11.21 -3.80 15.37
CA LYS A 129 12.20 -3.77 16.46
C LYS A 129 13.60 -3.35 16.03
N LEU A 130 13.72 -2.41 15.10
CA LEU A 130 15.04 -1.89 14.72
C LEU A 130 15.63 -1.04 15.86
N PRO A 131 16.95 -1.12 16.09
CA PRO A 131 17.62 -0.39 17.17
C PRO A 131 17.63 1.14 16.96
N ARG A 132 17.39 1.60 15.74
CA ARG A 132 17.38 3.02 15.37
C ARG A 132 16.25 3.30 14.39
N GLN A 133 15.51 4.40 14.62
CA GLN A 133 14.40 4.87 13.78
C GLN A 133 14.79 6.15 13.02
N ARG A 134 15.99 6.19 12.45
CA ARG A 134 16.43 7.35 11.65
C ARG A 134 15.85 7.28 10.26
N VAL A 135 15.12 8.32 9.87
CA VAL A 135 14.55 8.50 8.55
C VAL A 135 15.33 9.60 7.83
N ALA A 136 15.87 9.28 6.66
CA ALA A 136 16.45 10.25 5.75
C ALA A 136 15.37 10.69 4.76
N VAL A 137 15.29 11.99 4.50
CA VAL A 137 14.35 12.56 3.52
C VAL A 137 15.16 13.08 2.34
N CYS A 138 14.78 12.61 1.13
CA CYS A 138 15.41 13.08 -0.11
C CYS A 138 14.80 14.44 -0.53
N GLY A 139 15.61 15.34 -1.04
CA GLY A 139 15.12 16.54 -1.69
C GLY A 139 14.37 16.20 -2.99
N LEU A 140 13.32 16.94 -3.31
CA LEU A 140 12.62 16.83 -4.58
C LEU A 140 13.46 17.43 -5.72
N ASN A 141 14.01 18.60 -5.48
CA ASN A 141 14.82 19.33 -6.45
C ASN A 141 16.32 19.05 -6.21
N PRO A 142 17.18 19.24 -7.25
CA PRO A 142 18.63 19.24 -7.08
C PRO A 142 19.04 20.18 -5.93
N HIS A 143 20.07 19.80 -5.17
CA HIS A 143 20.57 20.57 -4.02
C HIS A 143 19.49 20.98 -3.00
N ALA A 144 18.41 20.18 -2.88
CA ALA A 144 17.25 20.48 -2.04
C ALA A 144 16.64 21.90 -2.28
N GLY A 145 16.69 22.34 -3.56
CA GLY A 145 16.14 23.64 -3.97
C GLY A 145 17.07 24.83 -3.80
N GLU A 146 18.22 24.68 -3.08
CA GLU A 146 19.26 25.73 -2.91
C GLU A 146 18.68 27.11 -2.57
N HIS A 147 17.97 27.20 -1.44
CA HIS A 147 17.27 28.41 -0.97
C HIS A 147 16.26 29.00 -1.98
N GLY A 148 15.64 28.14 -2.81
CA GLY A 148 14.64 28.54 -3.79
C GLY A 148 15.18 28.82 -5.20
N LEU A 149 16.49 28.67 -5.44
CA LEU A 149 17.08 28.84 -6.78
C LEU A 149 16.59 27.80 -7.80
N PHE A 150 16.25 26.60 -7.33
CA PHE A 150 15.73 25.50 -8.15
C PHE A 150 14.26 25.16 -7.84
N GLY A 151 13.52 26.09 -7.28
CA GLY A 151 12.12 25.95 -6.89
C GLY A 151 11.93 25.98 -5.36
N ALA A 152 10.84 26.58 -4.94
CA ALA A 152 10.42 26.65 -3.55
C ALA A 152 9.46 25.49 -3.24
#